data_606249de71ac221f3b414e07467079c1
#
_entry.id   606249de71ac221f3b414e07467079c1
#
_cell.length_a   1.000
_cell.length_b   1.000
_cell.length_c   1.000
_cell.angle_alpha   90.00
_cell.angle_beta   90.00
_cell.angle_gamma   90.00
#
_symmetry.space_group_name_H-M   'P 1'
#
loop_
_entity.id
_entity.type
_entity.pdbx_description
1 polymer ?
#
loop_
_entity_poly.entity_id
_entity_poly.type
_entity_poly.pdbx_seq_one_letter_code
_entity_poly.pdbx_strand_id
1 'polypeptide(L)'
;MQLTEIGVKCHQCGIRFRSRQVPIILDRGRRNSELRLLGEAQYFEPYAVCTCPSCSHADWATAFRRTEEPAVLGQKNEPPHLQYRAAALNGERAGKSFYKIGQLYLYAAWCAEDVGALPQSREYRKLAIDSCEKALADGSCPNDKRGEIQYLIGELHRRAGDFGECLEYFEKVIPHLPGKFAMMARRLMRLAEQGETAPIDFIN
;
A
#
# COMPACT_ATOMS: atom_id res chain seq x y z
N MET A 1 -14.50 -8.50 14.35
CA MET A 1 -15.21 -7.85 13.21
C MET A 1 -15.40 -8.84 12.07
N GLN A 2 -16.48 -8.72 11.27
CA GLN A 2 -16.73 -9.63 10.15
C GLN A 2 -16.77 -8.83 8.82
N LEU A 3 -16.30 -9.48 7.74
CA LEU A 3 -16.50 -8.99 6.39
C LEU A 3 -17.98 -9.11 6.02
N THR A 4 -18.57 -8.05 5.50
CA THR A 4 -19.95 -8.04 5.02
C THR A 4 -19.95 -8.08 3.50
N GLU A 5 -20.76 -8.97 2.92
CA GLU A 5 -20.96 -8.98 1.46
C GLU A 5 -21.83 -7.79 1.06
N ILE A 6 -21.46 -7.10 0.00
CA ILE A 6 -22.18 -5.95 -0.55
C ILE A 6 -22.31 -6.06 -2.07
N GLY A 7 -23.40 -5.53 -2.62
CA GLY A 7 -23.55 -5.30 -4.04
C GLY A 7 -22.84 -4.02 -4.47
N VAL A 8 -22.09 -4.07 -5.56
CA VAL A 8 -21.42 -2.92 -6.15
C VAL A 8 -21.62 -2.89 -7.67
N LYS A 9 -21.51 -1.70 -8.26
CA LYS A 9 -21.60 -1.46 -9.70
C LYS A 9 -20.26 -0.94 -10.21
N CYS A 10 -19.72 -1.59 -11.24
CA CYS A 10 -18.50 -1.13 -11.91
C CYS A 10 -18.78 0.14 -12.70
N HIS A 11 -17.99 1.19 -12.49
CA HIS A 11 -18.13 2.45 -13.21
C HIS A 11 -17.57 2.39 -14.65
N GLN A 12 -16.72 1.39 -14.97
CA GLN A 12 -16.17 1.22 -16.31
C GLN A 12 -17.15 0.50 -17.27
N CYS A 13 -17.76 -0.61 -16.83
CA CYS A 13 -18.62 -1.41 -17.71
C CYS A 13 -20.06 -1.53 -17.25
N GLY A 14 -20.42 -0.94 -16.13
CA GLY A 14 -21.79 -0.93 -15.60
C GLY A 14 -22.26 -2.24 -14.98
N ILE A 15 -21.45 -3.34 -15.01
CA ILE A 15 -21.85 -4.63 -14.45
C ILE A 15 -22.01 -4.53 -12.92
N ARG A 16 -22.97 -5.25 -12.39
CA ARG A 16 -23.18 -5.41 -10.94
C ARG A 16 -22.56 -6.70 -10.48
N PHE A 17 -21.86 -6.66 -9.34
CA PHE A 17 -21.22 -7.85 -8.77
C PHE A 17 -21.15 -7.74 -7.24
N ARG A 18 -20.93 -8.87 -6.58
CA ARG A 18 -20.75 -8.95 -5.13
C ARG A 18 -19.29 -8.72 -4.76
N SER A 19 -19.07 -7.86 -3.79
CA SER A 19 -17.77 -7.59 -3.20
C SER A 19 -17.87 -7.66 -1.67
N ARG A 20 -16.78 -7.38 -0.99
CA ARG A 20 -16.73 -7.38 0.47
C ARG A 20 -16.51 -5.97 0.98
N GLN A 21 -17.24 -5.62 2.03
CA GLN A 21 -17.00 -4.39 2.76
C GLN A 21 -16.02 -4.68 3.89
N VAL A 22 -14.90 -3.96 3.89
CA VAL A 22 -13.98 -3.92 5.02
C VAL A 22 -14.60 -3.02 6.10
N PRO A 23 -14.65 -3.45 7.37
CA PRO A 23 -15.11 -2.60 8.47
C PRO A 23 -14.18 -1.38 8.64
N ILE A 24 -14.70 -0.32 9.25
CA ILE A 24 -13.87 0.83 9.63
C ILE A 24 -12.91 0.38 10.73
N ILE A 25 -11.63 0.35 10.41
CA ILE A 25 -10.57 0.05 11.36
C ILE A 25 -10.09 1.38 11.92
N LEU A 26 -10.19 1.56 13.23
CA LEU A 26 -9.60 2.74 13.86
C LEU A 26 -8.08 2.64 13.78
N ASP A 27 -7.43 3.71 13.36
CA ASP A 27 -5.97 3.83 13.26
C ASP A 27 -5.32 3.90 14.67
N ARG A 28 -5.59 2.88 15.48
CA ARG A 28 -5.09 2.74 16.85
C ARG A 28 -4.45 1.37 16.97
N GLY A 29 -3.18 1.26 16.65
CA GLY A 29 -2.51 -0.03 16.75
C GLY A 29 -1.00 0.07 16.61
N ARG A 30 -0.34 -1.05 16.92
CA ARG A 30 1.08 -1.21 16.64
C ARG A 30 1.30 -1.17 15.14
N ARG A 31 2.38 -0.53 14.74
CA ARG A 31 2.83 -0.51 13.35
C ARG A 31 4.21 -1.15 13.25
N ASN A 32 4.50 -1.72 12.10
CA ASN A 32 5.87 -2.07 11.77
C ASN A 32 6.61 -0.87 11.14
N SER A 33 7.89 -1.08 10.81
CA SER A 33 8.75 -0.05 10.21
C SER A 33 8.29 0.46 8.85
N GLU A 34 7.48 -0.26 8.11
CA GLU A 34 6.78 0.21 6.90
C GLU A 34 5.47 0.95 7.21
N LEU A 35 5.21 1.26 8.46
CA LEU A 35 3.98 1.91 8.96
C LEU A 35 2.70 1.07 8.76
N ARG A 36 2.84 -0.20 8.38
CA ARG A 36 1.74 -1.14 8.29
C ARG A 36 1.13 -1.38 9.66
N LEU A 37 -0.18 -1.24 9.79
CA LEU A 37 -0.92 -1.61 10.99
C LEU A 37 -0.86 -3.12 11.21
N LEU A 38 -0.51 -3.54 12.44
CA LEU A 38 -0.41 -4.94 12.80
C LEU A 38 -1.70 -5.45 13.47
N GLY A 39 -1.90 -6.77 13.41
CA GLY A 39 -3.05 -7.42 14.04
C GLY A 39 -4.29 -7.43 13.16
N GLU A 40 -5.45 -7.01 13.70
CA GLU A 40 -6.74 -7.13 13.01
C GLU A 40 -6.77 -6.39 11.67
N ALA A 41 -6.08 -5.25 11.54
CA ALA A 41 -6.00 -4.49 10.30
C ALA A 41 -5.42 -5.32 9.15
N GLN A 42 -4.34 -6.09 9.39
CA GLN A 42 -3.72 -6.95 8.39
C GLN A 42 -4.70 -7.98 7.81
N TYR A 43 -5.61 -8.50 8.64
CA TYR A 43 -6.61 -9.47 8.18
C TYR A 43 -7.55 -8.89 7.12
N PHE A 44 -7.83 -7.59 7.18
CA PHE A 44 -8.76 -6.93 6.26
C PHE A 44 -8.10 -6.33 5.02
N GLU A 45 -6.79 -6.08 5.05
CA GLU A 45 -6.06 -5.52 3.91
C GLU A 45 -6.32 -6.25 2.58
N PRO A 46 -6.30 -7.62 2.52
CA PRO A 46 -6.55 -8.35 1.28
C PRO A 46 -7.91 -8.08 0.63
N TYR A 47 -8.84 -7.48 1.35
CA TYR A 47 -10.23 -7.23 0.90
C TYR A 47 -10.54 -5.76 0.64
N ALA A 48 -9.58 -4.86 0.82
CA ALA A 48 -9.80 -3.44 0.64
C ALA A 48 -9.85 -3.00 -0.85
N VAL A 49 -9.35 -3.86 -1.75
CA VAL A 49 -9.46 -3.70 -3.21
C VAL A 49 -10.34 -4.81 -3.77
N CYS A 50 -11.11 -4.51 -4.80
CA CYS A 50 -11.85 -5.53 -5.55
C CYS A 50 -11.68 -5.36 -7.06
N THR A 51 -11.90 -6.46 -7.79
CA THR A 51 -11.75 -6.52 -9.25
C THR A 51 -13.06 -6.91 -9.90
N CYS A 52 -13.51 -6.11 -10.87
CA CYS A 52 -14.71 -6.38 -11.65
C CYS A 52 -14.55 -7.70 -12.42
N PRO A 53 -15.52 -8.64 -12.32
CA PRO A 53 -15.41 -9.95 -12.98
C PRO A 53 -15.56 -9.86 -14.51
N SER A 54 -16.11 -8.78 -15.03
CA SER A 54 -16.38 -8.60 -16.47
C SER A 54 -15.22 -7.91 -17.20
N CYS A 55 -14.80 -6.72 -16.74
CA CYS A 55 -13.80 -5.91 -17.44
C CYS A 55 -12.42 -5.90 -16.76
N SER A 56 -12.26 -6.62 -15.65
CA SER A 56 -11.03 -6.68 -14.84
C SER A 56 -10.57 -5.31 -14.29
N HIS A 57 -11.45 -4.30 -14.29
CA HIS A 57 -11.16 -3.04 -13.61
C HIS A 57 -11.02 -3.28 -12.11
N ALA A 58 -9.89 -2.92 -11.54
CA ALA A 58 -9.60 -3.03 -10.12
C ALA A 58 -9.42 -1.62 -9.51
N ASP A 59 -9.94 -1.44 -8.31
CA ASP A 59 -9.78 -0.22 -7.51
C ASP A 59 -10.10 -0.53 -6.03
N TRP A 60 -9.90 0.45 -5.15
CA TRP A 60 -10.41 0.37 -3.79
C TRP A 60 -11.90 -0.01 -3.80
N ALA A 61 -12.30 -0.93 -2.93
CA ALA A 61 -13.70 -1.38 -2.86
C ALA A 61 -14.66 -0.19 -2.63
N THR A 62 -14.19 0.85 -1.95
CA THR A 62 -14.93 2.09 -1.70
C THR A 62 -15.10 2.99 -2.94
N ALA A 63 -14.33 2.77 -4.01
CA ALA A 63 -14.46 3.50 -5.27
C ALA A 63 -15.61 2.98 -6.14
N PHE A 64 -16.09 1.77 -5.88
CA PHE A 64 -17.24 1.21 -6.58
C PHE A 64 -18.55 1.71 -5.94
N ARG A 65 -19.51 2.05 -6.80
CA ARG A 65 -20.84 2.50 -6.32
C ARG A 65 -21.61 1.32 -5.71
N ARG A 66 -22.05 1.46 -4.47
CA ARG A 66 -22.98 0.48 -3.86
C ARG A 66 -24.30 0.40 -4.60
N THR A 67 -24.88 -0.79 -4.63
CA THR A 67 -26.20 -1.06 -5.20
C THR A 67 -26.94 -2.06 -4.31
N GLU A 68 -28.24 -1.84 -4.15
CA GLU A 68 -29.16 -2.79 -3.50
C GLU A 68 -29.73 -3.80 -4.51
N GLU A 69 -29.51 -3.56 -5.80
CA GLU A 69 -29.96 -4.46 -6.85
C GLU A 69 -29.20 -5.78 -6.80
N PRO A 70 -29.89 -6.91 -7.03
CA PRO A 70 -29.29 -8.23 -6.97
C PRO A 70 -28.08 -8.35 -7.92
N ALA A 71 -26.99 -8.89 -7.37
CA ALA A 71 -25.76 -9.19 -8.14
C ALA A 71 -25.51 -10.70 -8.08
N VAL A 72 -25.50 -11.33 -9.25
CA VAL A 72 -25.26 -12.79 -9.37
C VAL A 72 -23.77 -13.09 -9.34
N LEU A 73 -22.96 -12.27 -10.02
CA LEU A 73 -21.52 -12.49 -10.13
C LEU A 73 -20.79 -12.04 -8.86
N GLY A 74 -19.82 -12.84 -8.40
CA GLY A 74 -18.84 -12.41 -7.41
C GLY A 74 -17.73 -11.58 -8.06
N GLN A 75 -16.96 -10.86 -7.26
CA GLN A 75 -15.72 -10.22 -7.75
C GLN A 75 -14.76 -11.27 -8.33
N LYS A 76 -13.85 -10.84 -9.20
CA LYS A 76 -12.82 -11.72 -9.75
C LYS A 76 -11.95 -12.27 -8.62
N ASN A 77 -11.77 -13.58 -8.59
CA ASN A 77 -10.97 -14.25 -7.56
C ASN A 77 -9.50 -14.29 -8.00
N GLU A 78 -8.78 -13.21 -7.66
CA GLU A 78 -7.33 -13.09 -7.91
C GLU A 78 -6.59 -12.92 -6.58
N PRO A 79 -5.31 -13.32 -6.49
CA PRO A 79 -4.48 -13.02 -5.34
C PRO A 79 -4.50 -11.53 -4.99
N PRO A 80 -4.60 -11.14 -3.71
CA PRO A 80 -4.75 -9.74 -3.31
C PRO A 80 -3.65 -8.82 -3.87
N HIS A 81 -2.40 -9.26 -3.87
CA HIS A 81 -1.29 -8.47 -4.41
C HIS A 81 -1.45 -8.15 -5.91
N LEU A 82 -2.04 -9.07 -6.70
CA LEU A 82 -2.32 -8.82 -8.12
C LEU A 82 -3.49 -7.86 -8.30
N GLN A 83 -4.51 -7.91 -7.43
CA GLN A 83 -5.62 -6.95 -7.43
C GLN A 83 -5.12 -5.52 -7.12
N TYR A 84 -4.25 -5.36 -6.11
CA TYR A 84 -3.64 -4.08 -5.79
C TYR A 84 -2.76 -3.54 -6.93
N ARG A 85 -1.94 -4.40 -7.54
CA ARG A 85 -1.15 -4.03 -8.73
C ARG A 85 -2.04 -3.58 -9.88
N ALA A 86 -3.12 -4.31 -10.16
CA ALA A 86 -4.09 -3.94 -11.19
C ALA A 86 -4.76 -2.59 -10.89
N ALA A 87 -5.11 -2.34 -9.63
CA ALA A 87 -5.67 -1.06 -9.19
C ALA A 87 -4.67 0.10 -9.34
N ALA A 88 -3.38 -0.12 -9.06
CA ALA A 88 -2.32 0.87 -9.29
C ALA A 88 -2.20 1.22 -10.78
N LEU A 89 -2.09 0.22 -11.66
CA LEU A 89 -2.03 0.41 -13.12
C LEU A 89 -3.28 1.10 -13.68
N ASN A 90 -4.46 0.79 -13.16
CA ASN A 90 -5.69 1.49 -13.53
C ASN A 90 -5.66 2.95 -13.04
N GLY A 91 -5.11 3.18 -11.85
CA GLY A 91 -4.90 4.51 -11.30
C GLY A 91 -3.96 5.36 -12.15
N GLU A 92 -2.84 4.80 -12.61
CA GLU A 92 -1.91 5.46 -13.53
C GLU A 92 -2.59 5.89 -14.83
N ARG A 93 -3.32 4.96 -15.48
CA ARG A 93 -4.07 5.24 -16.71
C ARG A 93 -5.16 6.29 -16.52
N ALA A 94 -5.75 6.36 -15.32
CA ALA A 94 -6.78 7.33 -14.97
C ALA A 94 -6.23 8.67 -14.47
N GLY A 95 -4.91 8.85 -14.42
CA GLY A 95 -4.27 10.07 -13.92
C GLY A 95 -4.49 10.32 -12.43
N LYS A 96 -4.62 9.27 -11.60
CA LYS A 96 -4.65 9.43 -10.15
C LYS A 96 -3.31 9.97 -9.65
N SER A 97 -3.34 10.70 -8.52
CA SER A 97 -2.11 11.24 -7.91
C SER A 97 -1.12 10.14 -7.59
N PHE A 98 0.17 10.41 -7.76
CA PHE A 98 1.24 9.47 -7.46
C PHE A 98 1.22 9.01 -5.99
N TYR A 99 0.79 9.88 -5.06
CA TYR A 99 0.58 9.51 -3.66
C TYR A 99 -0.38 8.32 -3.50
N LYS A 100 -1.54 8.34 -4.19
CA LYS A 100 -2.52 7.25 -4.15
C LYS A 100 -2.02 5.98 -4.84
N ILE A 101 -1.27 6.14 -5.92
CA ILE A 101 -0.65 5.01 -6.66
C ILE A 101 0.40 4.33 -5.79
N GLY A 102 1.27 5.09 -5.12
CA GLY A 102 2.27 4.57 -4.20
C GLY A 102 1.67 3.74 -3.06
N GLN A 103 0.54 4.19 -2.51
CA GLN A 103 -0.19 3.40 -1.50
C GLN A 103 -0.65 2.05 -2.04
N LEU A 104 -1.18 1.98 -3.27
CA LEU A 104 -1.63 0.72 -3.87
C LEU A 104 -0.46 -0.24 -4.08
N TYR A 105 0.68 0.23 -4.56
CA TYR A 105 1.88 -0.61 -4.70
C TYR A 105 2.43 -1.07 -3.35
N LEU A 106 2.38 -0.23 -2.33
CA LEU A 106 2.78 -0.61 -0.97
C LEU A 106 1.91 -1.74 -0.41
N TYR A 107 0.60 -1.64 -0.55
CA TYR A 107 -0.32 -2.72 -0.16
C TYR A 107 -0.11 -3.99 -1.00
N ALA A 108 0.20 -3.85 -2.30
CA ALA A 108 0.58 -4.99 -3.14
C ALA A 108 1.83 -5.68 -2.59
N ALA A 109 2.85 -4.92 -2.15
CA ALA A 109 4.06 -5.47 -1.56
C ALA A 109 3.80 -6.25 -0.28
N TRP A 110 2.97 -5.72 0.62
CA TRP A 110 2.60 -6.41 1.86
C TRP A 110 1.82 -7.70 1.59
N CYS A 111 0.79 -7.64 0.73
CA CYS A 111 0.02 -8.83 0.38
C CYS A 111 0.85 -9.90 -0.35
N ALA A 112 1.84 -9.50 -1.16
CA ALA A 112 2.77 -10.42 -1.80
C ALA A 112 3.69 -11.11 -0.77
N GLU A 113 4.18 -10.36 0.20
CA GLU A 113 5.01 -10.90 1.29
C GLU A 113 4.23 -11.89 2.15
N ASP A 114 2.98 -11.58 2.50
CA ASP A 114 2.12 -12.47 3.32
C ASP A 114 1.90 -13.85 2.68
N VAL A 115 1.98 -13.94 1.35
CA VAL A 115 1.85 -15.22 0.63
C VAL A 115 3.21 -15.79 0.17
N GLY A 116 4.32 -15.23 0.64
CA GLY A 116 5.67 -15.70 0.31
C GLY A 116 6.14 -15.36 -1.10
N ALA A 117 5.45 -14.48 -1.84
CA ALA A 117 5.83 -14.00 -3.18
C ALA A 117 6.91 -12.90 -3.06
N LEU A 118 8.06 -13.24 -2.48
CA LEU A 118 9.10 -12.27 -2.11
C LEU A 118 9.69 -11.48 -3.30
N PRO A 119 9.93 -12.08 -4.49
CA PRO A 119 10.39 -11.30 -5.65
C PRO A 119 9.40 -10.22 -6.06
N GLN A 120 8.10 -10.54 -6.11
CA GLN A 120 7.04 -9.58 -6.43
C GLN A 120 6.91 -8.51 -5.34
N SER A 121 7.04 -8.89 -4.07
CA SER A 121 7.02 -7.95 -2.95
C SER A 121 8.13 -6.90 -3.08
N ARG A 122 9.34 -7.30 -3.47
CA ARG A 122 10.45 -6.37 -3.74
C ARG A 122 10.18 -5.46 -4.93
N GLU A 123 9.67 -6.02 -6.03
CA GLU A 123 9.27 -5.24 -7.22
C GLU A 123 8.24 -4.16 -6.86
N TYR A 124 7.20 -4.53 -6.11
CA TYR A 124 6.16 -3.58 -5.72
C TYR A 124 6.67 -2.49 -4.77
N ARG A 125 7.64 -2.79 -3.89
CA ARG A 125 8.32 -1.75 -3.09
C ARG A 125 9.05 -0.74 -3.98
N LYS A 126 9.74 -1.19 -5.02
CA LYS A 126 10.40 -0.28 -5.98
C LYS A 126 9.41 0.61 -6.72
N LEU A 127 8.28 0.06 -7.15
CA LEU A 127 7.20 0.85 -7.76
C LEU A 127 6.55 1.83 -6.77
N ALA A 128 6.44 1.45 -5.48
CA ALA A 128 5.97 2.34 -4.43
C ALA A 128 6.96 3.49 -4.19
N ILE A 129 8.27 3.23 -4.17
CA ILE A 129 9.33 4.23 -4.05
C ILE A 129 9.20 5.26 -5.20
N ASP A 130 9.21 4.80 -6.46
CA ASP A 130 9.09 5.68 -7.64
C ASP A 130 7.84 6.57 -7.56
N SER A 131 6.70 5.97 -7.18
CA SER A 131 5.46 6.73 -7.01
C SER A 131 5.53 7.73 -5.86
N CYS A 132 6.13 7.39 -4.73
CA CYS A 132 6.31 8.27 -3.59
C CYS A 132 7.25 9.45 -3.90
N GLU A 133 8.35 9.22 -4.62
CA GLU A 133 9.26 10.26 -5.07
C GLU A 133 8.57 11.23 -6.03
N LYS A 134 7.84 10.72 -7.01
CA LYS A 134 7.01 11.55 -7.91
C LYS A 134 5.97 12.37 -7.14
N ALA A 135 5.32 11.76 -6.12
CA ALA A 135 4.34 12.46 -5.29
C ALA A 135 4.96 13.60 -4.46
N LEU A 136 6.20 13.44 -4.01
CA LEU A 136 6.95 14.51 -3.34
C LEU A 136 7.36 15.63 -4.30
N ALA A 137 7.71 15.27 -5.54
CA ALA A 137 8.16 16.21 -6.56
C ALA A 137 7.02 17.04 -7.17
N ASP A 138 5.87 16.41 -7.48
CA ASP A 138 4.72 17.06 -8.10
C ASP A 138 3.77 17.74 -7.10
N GLY A 139 4.03 17.57 -5.78
CA GLY A 139 3.22 18.14 -4.71
C GLY A 139 1.91 17.38 -4.45
N SER A 140 1.67 16.21 -5.03
CA SER A 140 0.48 15.40 -4.77
C SER A 140 0.49 14.69 -3.41
N CYS A 141 1.65 14.66 -2.75
CA CYS A 141 1.78 14.22 -1.36
C CYS A 141 1.22 15.30 -0.42
N PRO A 142 0.25 14.97 0.47
CA PRO A 142 -0.24 15.92 1.46
C PRO A 142 0.90 16.45 2.36
N ASN A 143 0.85 17.74 2.69
CA ASN A 143 1.94 18.39 3.45
C ASN A 143 2.20 17.74 4.82
N ASP A 144 1.14 17.33 5.52
CA ASP A 144 1.21 16.62 6.80
C ASP A 144 1.78 15.20 6.67
N LYS A 145 1.87 14.65 5.46
CA LYS A 145 2.40 13.31 5.16
C LYS A 145 3.83 13.32 4.60
N ARG A 146 4.37 14.48 4.24
CA ARG A 146 5.70 14.55 3.60
C ARG A 146 6.79 13.84 4.40
N GLY A 147 6.91 14.11 5.69
CA GLY A 147 7.91 13.47 6.55
C GLY A 147 7.70 11.96 6.72
N GLU A 148 6.44 11.51 6.76
CA GLU A 148 6.08 10.10 6.76
C GLU A 148 6.51 9.40 5.46
N ILE A 149 6.24 10.01 4.31
CA ILE A 149 6.60 9.47 2.99
C ILE A 149 8.12 9.47 2.78
N GLN A 150 8.82 10.53 3.19
CA GLN A 150 10.29 10.56 3.15
C GLN A 150 10.91 9.43 3.99
N TYR A 151 10.41 9.22 5.21
CA TYR A 151 10.85 8.09 6.02
C TYR A 151 10.55 6.74 5.35
N LEU A 152 9.35 6.59 4.79
CA LEU A 152 8.89 5.36 4.17
C LEU A 152 9.75 4.98 2.95
N ILE A 153 10.16 5.93 2.09
CA ILE A 153 11.03 5.66 0.95
C ILE A 153 12.33 4.98 1.40
N GLY A 154 13.01 5.52 2.42
CA GLY A 154 14.24 4.92 2.93
C GLY A 154 14.04 3.50 3.49
N GLU A 155 12.94 3.27 4.22
CA GLU A 155 12.60 1.92 4.69
C GLU A 155 12.26 0.97 3.55
N LEU A 156 11.57 1.43 2.51
CA LEU A 156 11.24 0.60 1.35
C LEU A 156 12.50 0.17 0.59
N HIS A 157 13.53 1.02 0.45
CA HIS A 157 14.82 0.63 -0.08
C HIS A 157 15.45 -0.50 0.75
N ARG A 158 15.51 -0.35 2.08
CA ARG A 158 16.01 -1.40 2.95
C ARG A 158 15.25 -2.72 2.80
N ARG A 159 13.93 -2.66 2.77
CA ARG A 159 13.03 -3.81 2.63
C ARG A 159 13.12 -4.48 1.25
N ALA A 160 13.47 -3.72 0.22
CA ALA A 160 13.76 -4.25 -1.11
C ALA A 160 15.15 -4.90 -1.20
N GLY A 161 16.04 -4.64 -0.24
CA GLY A 161 17.43 -5.09 -0.24
C GLY A 161 18.38 -4.11 -0.93
N ASP A 162 17.92 -2.92 -1.28
CA ASP A 162 18.69 -1.85 -1.91
C ASP A 162 19.36 -1.01 -0.78
N PHE A 163 20.32 -1.63 -0.07
CA PHE A 163 20.89 -1.07 1.16
C PHE A 163 21.71 0.20 0.94
N GLY A 164 22.45 0.29 -0.18
CA GLY A 164 23.18 1.50 -0.54
C GLY A 164 22.27 2.69 -0.71
N GLU A 165 21.20 2.54 -1.49
CA GLU A 165 20.18 3.55 -1.71
C GLU A 165 19.47 3.94 -0.41
N CYS A 166 19.22 2.97 0.47
CA CYS A 166 18.65 3.23 1.80
C CYS A 166 19.52 4.18 2.63
N LEU A 167 20.83 3.89 2.69
CA LEU A 167 21.79 4.68 3.47
C LEU A 167 21.91 6.09 2.90
N GLU A 168 22.16 6.22 1.59
CA GLU A 168 22.27 7.52 0.93
C GLU A 168 20.99 8.36 1.08
N TYR A 169 19.84 7.73 0.97
CA TYR A 169 18.56 8.42 1.08
C TYR A 169 18.35 8.94 2.51
N PHE A 170 18.56 8.09 3.52
CA PHE A 170 18.40 8.52 4.91
C PHE A 170 19.41 9.57 5.34
N GLU A 171 20.65 9.54 4.88
CA GLU A 171 21.63 10.61 5.13
C GLU A 171 21.11 11.98 4.68
N LYS A 172 20.46 12.03 3.51
CA LYS A 172 19.89 13.26 2.95
C LYS A 172 18.66 13.76 3.70
N VAL A 173 17.76 12.85 4.14
CA VAL A 173 16.44 13.28 4.65
C VAL A 173 16.35 13.37 6.17
N ILE A 174 17.18 12.66 6.95
CA ILE A 174 17.14 12.66 8.41
C ILE A 174 17.15 14.08 9.03
N PRO A 175 17.94 15.05 8.53
CA PRO A 175 17.93 16.40 9.08
C PRO A 175 16.58 17.12 8.99
N HIS A 176 15.72 16.66 8.08
CA HIS A 176 14.42 17.28 7.79
C HIS A 176 13.23 16.44 8.29
N LEU A 177 13.49 15.24 8.84
CA LEU A 177 12.44 14.36 9.34
C LEU A 177 11.94 14.80 10.74
N PRO A 178 10.62 14.63 11.01
CA PRO A 178 10.12 14.69 12.38
C PRO A 178 10.88 13.75 13.32
N GLY A 179 11.11 14.15 14.56
CA GLY A 179 12.01 13.48 15.49
C GLY A 179 11.81 11.95 15.61
N LYS A 180 10.56 11.49 15.68
CA LYS A 180 10.25 10.05 15.73
C LYS A 180 10.71 9.29 14.48
N PHE A 181 10.53 9.86 13.29
CA PHE A 181 10.98 9.28 12.04
C PHE A 181 12.50 9.33 11.91
N ALA A 182 13.14 10.43 12.32
CA ALA A 182 14.59 10.55 12.34
C ALA A 182 15.25 9.50 13.26
N MET A 183 14.65 9.25 14.44
CA MET A 183 15.13 8.21 15.36
C MET A 183 15.03 6.80 14.73
N MET A 184 13.87 6.49 14.15
CA MET A 184 13.66 5.21 13.48
C MET A 184 14.57 5.04 12.27
N ALA A 185 14.73 6.09 11.44
CA ALA A 185 15.63 6.05 10.26
C ALA A 185 17.06 5.68 10.67
N ARG A 186 17.63 6.27 11.74
CA ARG A 186 18.95 5.88 12.24
C ARG A 186 19.05 4.42 12.68
N ARG A 187 17.95 3.88 13.24
CA ARG A 187 17.89 2.45 13.58
C ARG A 187 17.87 1.58 12.31
N LEU A 188 17.11 1.98 11.30
CA LEU A 188 17.01 1.26 10.02
C LEU A 188 18.32 1.29 9.24
N MET A 189 19.07 2.40 9.28
CA MET A 189 20.41 2.46 8.69
C MET A 189 21.35 1.39 9.25
N ARG A 190 21.38 1.22 10.58
CA ARG A 190 22.18 0.15 11.19
C ARG A 190 21.77 -1.25 10.75
N LEU A 191 20.48 -1.48 10.53
CA LEU A 191 19.99 -2.75 9.97
C LEU A 191 20.36 -2.91 8.51
N ALA A 192 20.35 -1.83 7.71
CA ALA A 192 20.81 -1.83 6.33
C ALA A 192 22.32 -2.18 6.23
N GLU A 193 23.14 -1.61 7.11
CA GLU A 193 24.58 -1.95 7.20
C GLU A 193 24.83 -3.44 7.52
N GLN A 194 23.86 -4.09 8.21
CA GLN A 194 23.90 -5.53 8.54
C GLN A 194 23.28 -6.41 7.47
N GLY A 195 22.72 -5.82 6.40
CA GLY A 195 22.01 -6.57 5.34
C GLY A 195 20.64 -7.11 5.76
N GLU A 196 20.04 -6.54 6.81
CA GLU A 196 18.79 -7.02 7.38
C GLU A 196 17.58 -6.39 6.67
N THR A 197 16.73 -7.26 6.11
CA THR A 197 15.49 -6.85 5.42
C THR A 197 14.22 -7.05 6.24
N ALA A 198 14.25 -7.76 7.38
CA ALA A 198 13.05 -8.01 8.18
C ALA A 198 12.40 -6.71 8.69
N PRO A 199 11.05 -6.63 8.76
CA PRO A 199 10.39 -5.50 9.39
C PRO A 199 10.65 -5.50 10.91
N ILE A 200 10.68 -4.32 11.51
CA ILE A 200 10.76 -4.17 12.96
C ILE A 200 9.56 -3.36 13.47
N ASP A 201 9.29 -3.42 14.77
CA ASP A 201 8.24 -2.60 15.38
C ASP A 201 8.60 -1.11 15.26
N PHE A 202 7.63 -0.31 14.82
CA PHE A 202 7.73 1.13 14.85
C PHE A 202 7.49 1.63 16.27
N ILE A 203 8.43 2.37 16.81
CA ILE A 203 8.34 2.95 18.16
C ILE A 203 7.69 4.33 18.02
N ASN A 204 6.52 4.50 18.66
CA ASN A 204 5.80 5.78 18.70
C ASN A 204 6.42 6.74 19.70
#